data_cef48bd704f32aea5938bf67ec1c09cc
#
_entry.id   cef48bd704f32aea5938bf67ec1c09cc
#
_cell.length_a   1.000
_cell.length_b   1.000
_cell.length_c   1.000
_cell.angle_alpha   90.00
_cell.angle_beta   90.00
_cell.angle_gamma   90.00
#
_symmetry.space_group_name_H-M   'P 1'
#
loop_
_entity.id
_entity.type
_entity.pdbx_description
1 polymer ?
#
loop_
_entity_poly.entity_id
_entity_poly.type
_entity_poly.pdbx_seq_one_letter_code
_entity_poly.pdbx_strand_id
1 'polypeptide(L)'
;MTKRIYQQYINNYFRANLFHRELHETLKLVIMNEHDIKLRKLDHIFITLSKRVEEGESLLDEVALIHQSLPELDFNEVSTESLLLGKKLSAPLIVTGMTGGHPLSGEINAILAEVAEEKKIAIGVGSQRAGLLNSSLCWTYRVVRDRAPSVPVIGNLGAQQLLQDDFIELAERAVEMIEADALAIHLNPAQEVFQPEGDPHYKGILNRLSILVEKLGVPIIVKETGNGISMETALLLKKSGVKIIDVGGLGGTSWVKVEMYRAKRNRDALRARASKSFVNWGIPTALSVLEVKTAYPGATVICSGGVRTGLDIARCIALGADYAGMALPFLKAAVKGKSALQELIDKVTYELKVALFLTGSRNIEELKTKKPVLGPRITTWINQRNLKYPGDKAHEQ
;
A
#
# COMPACT_ATOMS: atom_id res chain seq x y z
N MET A 1 21.25 -24.77 2.67
CA MET A 1 21.36 -24.55 1.22
C MET A 1 20.73 -23.20 0.78
N THR A 2 19.69 -22.73 1.42
CA THR A 2 18.89 -21.53 1.07
C THR A 2 19.60 -20.19 1.29
N LYS A 3 20.33 -19.98 2.39
CA LYS A 3 21.07 -18.73 2.66
C LYS A 3 22.14 -18.40 1.59
N ARG A 4 22.78 -19.45 1.05
CA ARG A 4 23.82 -19.29 0.04
C ARG A 4 23.27 -18.89 -1.32
N ILE A 5 22.10 -19.39 -1.70
CA ILE A 5 21.41 -19.05 -2.95
C ILE A 5 20.86 -17.61 -2.88
N TYR A 6 20.30 -17.21 -1.74
CA TYR A 6 19.80 -15.85 -1.49
C TYR A 6 20.94 -14.82 -1.54
N GLN A 7 22.04 -15.09 -0.82
CA GLN A 7 23.20 -14.19 -0.82
C GLN A 7 23.86 -14.13 -2.21
N GLN A 8 23.83 -15.23 -2.94
CA GLN A 8 24.34 -15.29 -4.32
C GLN A 8 23.42 -14.55 -5.29
N TYR A 9 22.09 -14.61 -5.10
CA TYR A 9 21.12 -13.84 -5.88
C TYR A 9 21.19 -12.33 -5.58
N ILE A 10 21.29 -11.96 -4.31
CA ILE A 10 21.44 -10.55 -3.90
C ILE A 10 22.82 -10.02 -4.34
N ASN A 11 23.89 -10.76 -4.14
CA ASN A 11 25.23 -10.36 -4.59
C ASN A 11 25.31 -10.28 -6.12
N ASN A 12 24.61 -11.15 -6.84
CA ASN A 12 24.53 -11.08 -8.30
C ASN A 12 23.64 -9.90 -8.74
N TYR A 13 22.59 -9.56 -8.02
CA TYR A 13 21.79 -8.35 -8.27
C TYR A 13 22.61 -7.08 -8.07
N PHE A 14 23.45 -7.00 -7.03
CA PHE A 14 24.34 -5.85 -6.80
C PHE A 14 25.56 -5.84 -7.70
N ARG A 15 26.08 -7.00 -8.14
CA ARG A 15 27.12 -7.11 -9.16
C ARG A 15 26.58 -6.88 -10.58
N ALA A 16 25.32 -7.15 -10.86
CA ALA A 16 24.69 -7.00 -12.18
C ALA A 16 24.42 -5.55 -12.59
N ASN A 17 24.59 -4.57 -11.70
CA ASN A 17 24.80 -3.19 -12.13
C ASN A 17 26.13 -3.00 -12.91
N LEU A 18 26.96 -4.03 -12.98
CA LEU A 18 28.19 -4.09 -13.77
C LEU A 18 28.14 -5.11 -14.94
N PHE A 19 27.16 -6.04 -14.98
CA PHE A 19 27.14 -7.12 -15.99
C PHE A 19 25.73 -7.36 -16.58
N HIS A 20 25.35 -6.52 -17.52
CA HIS A 20 24.05 -6.61 -18.24
C HIS A 20 23.92 -7.85 -19.19
N ARG A 21 24.98 -8.64 -19.43
CA ARG A 21 24.95 -9.72 -20.43
C ARG A 21 24.59 -11.11 -19.90
N GLU A 22 25.07 -11.48 -18.72
CA GLU A 22 24.82 -12.83 -18.17
C GLU A 22 23.41 -13.04 -17.60
N LEU A 23 22.77 -11.97 -17.10
CA LEU A 23 21.38 -12.02 -16.61
C LEU A 23 20.40 -12.30 -17.76
N HIS A 24 20.74 -11.90 -18.97
CA HIS A 24 19.90 -12.09 -20.18
C HIS A 24 19.82 -13.57 -20.60
N GLU A 25 20.87 -14.36 -20.40
CA GLU A 25 20.90 -15.79 -20.74
C GLU A 25 20.18 -16.65 -19.68
N THR A 26 20.36 -16.36 -18.40
CA THR A 26 19.65 -17.08 -17.32
C THR A 26 18.15 -16.81 -17.36
N LEU A 27 17.73 -15.60 -17.77
CA LEU A 27 16.31 -15.26 -17.97
C LEU A 27 15.68 -15.96 -19.17
N LYS A 28 16.45 -16.29 -20.21
CA LYS A 28 15.94 -17.05 -21.37
C LYS A 28 15.53 -18.49 -21.04
N LEU A 29 16.13 -19.10 -20.03
CA LEU A 29 15.82 -20.48 -19.56
C LEU A 29 14.55 -20.55 -18.68
N VAL A 30 14.03 -19.41 -18.19
CA VAL A 30 12.81 -19.32 -17.36
C VAL A 30 11.55 -19.00 -18.20
N ILE A 31 11.67 -18.83 -19.52
CA ILE A 31 10.55 -18.52 -20.42
C ILE A 31 9.85 -19.83 -20.84
N MET A 32 9.16 -20.47 -19.91
CA MET A 32 8.20 -21.51 -20.28
C MET A 32 6.99 -21.48 -19.35
N ASN A 33 5.86 -21.14 -19.93
CA ASN A 33 4.48 -21.11 -19.46
C ASN A 33 4.01 -19.77 -18.90
N GLU A 34 3.31 -18.99 -19.72
CA GLU A 34 2.63 -17.71 -19.43
C GLU A 34 1.51 -17.81 -18.38
N HIS A 35 1.17 -19.00 -17.91
CA HIS A 35 0.12 -19.26 -16.93
C HIS A 35 0.63 -19.52 -15.50
N ASP A 36 1.92 -19.46 -15.24
CA ASP A 36 2.43 -19.71 -13.88
C ASP A 36 2.36 -18.43 -13.03
N ILE A 37 1.42 -18.41 -12.09
CA ILE A 37 1.25 -17.33 -11.11
C ILE A 37 2.55 -17.05 -10.33
N LYS A 38 3.38 -18.07 -10.09
CA LYS A 38 4.68 -17.93 -9.42
C LYS A 38 5.65 -17.05 -10.22
N LEU A 39 5.73 -17.28 -11.54
CA LEU A 39 6.59 -16.49 -12.42
C LEU A 39 6.13 -15.04 -12.50
N ARG A 40 4.82 -14.80 -12.58
CA ARG A 40 4.26 -13.44 -12.53
C ARG A 40 4.61 -12.71 -11.25
N LYS A 41 4.50 -13.37 -10.08
CA LYS A 41 4.87 -12.78 -8.77
C LYS A 41 6.35 -12.42 -8.72
N LEU A 42 7.20 -13.28 -9.26
CA LEU A 42 8.63 -13.02 -9.37
C LEU A 42 8.92 -11.81 -10.28
N ASP A 43 8.26 -11.74 -11.44
CA ASP A 43 8.37 -10.62 -12.38
C ASP A 43 8.01 -9.29 -11.72
N HIS A 44 6.92 -9.25 -10.99
CA HIS A 44 6.49 -8.05 -10.27
C HIS A 44 7.56 -7.56 -9.29
N ILE A 45 8.16 -8.47 -8.51
CA ILE A 45 9.27 -8.14 -7.60
C ILE A 45 10.48 -7.60 -8.38
N PHE A 46 10.92 -8.31 -9.42
CA PHE A 46 12.09 -7.90 -10.20
C PHE A 46 11.90 -6.55 -10.87
N ILE A 47 10.76 -6.31 -11.51
CA ILE A 47 10.48 -5.05 -12.18
C ILE A 47 10.44 -3.91 -11.17
N THR A 48 9.77 -4.09 -10.03
CA THR A 48 9.66 -3.05 -8.99
C THR A 48 10.99 -2.73 -8.33
N LEU A 49 11.90 -3.69 -8.22
CA LEU A 49 13.23 -3.48 -7.67
C LEU A 49 14.24 -2.92 -8.69
N SER A 50 14.15 -3.35 -9.97
CA SER A 50 15.17 -3.07 -11.00
C SER A 50 14.82 -1.92 -11.93
N LYS A 51 13.55 -1.52 -12.02
CA LYS A 51 13.10 -0.47 -12.92
C LYS A 51 12.55 0.74 -12.16
N ARG A 52 12.57 1.90 -12.80
CA ARG A 52 11.83 3.06 -12.30
C ARG A 52 10.35 2.84 -12.57
N VAL A 53 9.62 2.43 -11.52
CA VAL A 53 8.18 2.14 -11.59
C VAL A 53 7.31 3.22 -10.94
N GLU A 54 7.94 4.17 -10.25
CA GLU A 54 7.27 5.30 -9.63
C GLU A 54 6.94 6.33 -10.69
N GLU A 55 5.70 6.80 -10.71
CA GLU A 55 5.19 7.80 -11.63
C GLU A 55 4.16 8.71 -10.96
N GLY A 56 3.99 9.91 -11.55
CA GLY A 56 3.11 10.92 -11.04
C GLY A 56 3.64 11.57 -9.76
N GLU A 57 2.82 12.40 -9.17
CA GLU A 57 3.14 13.14 -7.95
C GLU A 57 2.03 12.90 -6.91
N SER A 58 2.43 12.67 -5.66
CA SER A 58 1.47 12.48 -4.55
C SER A 58 0.82 13.77 -4.09
N LEU A 59 1.40 14.92 -4.44
CA LEU A 59 1.08 16.26 -3.96
C LEU A 59 1.18 16.43 -2.43
N LEU A 60 1.84 15.51 -1.72
CA LEU A 60 2.11 15.67 -0.29
C LEU A 60 3.08 16.82 -0.02
N ASP A 61 3.96 17.15 -0.96
CA ASP A 61 4.87 18.32 -0.90
C ASP A 61 4.14 19.66 -0.94
N GLU A 62 2.92 19.72 -1.50
CA GLU A 62 2.04 20.89 -1.47
C GLU A 62 1.26 21.06 -0.15
N VAL A 63 1.50 20.21 0.85
CA VAL A 63 0.89 20.29 2.18
C VAL A 63 1.91 20.87 3.15
N ALA A 64 1.81 22.17 3.45
CA ALA A 64 2.71 22.85 4.35
C ALA A 64 2.16 22.88 5.78
N LEU A 65 2.82 22.19 6.70
CA LEU A 65 2.51 22.25 8.13
C LEU A 65 3.05 23.57 8.71
N ILE A 66 2.26 24.19 9.60
CA ILE A 66 2.63 25.48 10.17
C ILE A 66 3.64 25.26 11.30
N HIS A 67 4.84 25.83 11.14
CA HIS A 67 5.89 25.78 12.14
C HIS A 67 5.54 26.59 13.39
N GLN A 68 5.70 25.98 14.55
CA GLN A 68 5.59 26.64 15.85
C GLN A 68 7.00 26.89 16.40
N SER A 69 7.42 28.18 16.40
CA SER A 69 8.74 28.58 16.93
C SER A 69 8.82 28.44 18.44
N LEU A 70 7.67 28.41 19.12
CA LEU A 70 7.51 28.17 20.55
C LEU A 70 6.44 27.07 20.75
N PRO A 71 6.82 25.79 20.67
CA PRO A 71 5.86 24.69 20.73
C PRO A 71 5.22 24.45 22.11
N GLU A 72 5.80 25.02 23.19
CA GLU A 72 5.35 24.90 24.59
C GLU A 72 5.19 23.41 25.03
N LEU A 73 6.12 22.57 24.58
CA LEU A 73 6.22 21.15 24.96
C LEU A 73 7.66 20.67 24.82
N ASP A 74 8.03 19.67 25.60
CA ASP A 74 9.32 19.01 25.48
C ASP A 74 9.29 17.90 24.45
N PHE A 75 10.38 17.72 23.69
CA PHE A 75 10.46 16.69 22.65
C PHE A 75 10.18 15.27 23.18
N ASN A 76 10.52 15.00 24.46
CA ASN A 76 10.29 13.71 25.10
C ASN A 76 8.80 13.44 25.40
N GLU A 77 7.97 14.49 25.51
CA GLU A 77 6.53 14.38 25.73
C GLU A 77 5.77 14.03 24.44
N VAL A 78 6.40 14.14 23.28
CA VAL A 78 5.77 13.84 21.99
C VAL A 78 5.65 12.34 21.80
N SER A 79 4.42 11.86 21.60
CA SER A 79 4.08 10.46 21.29
C SER A 79 3.62 10.30 19.84
N THR A 80 4.17 9.30 19.17
CA THR A 80 3.73 8.86 17.85
C THR A 80 2.78 7.67 17.91
N GLU A 81 2.48 7.18 19.11
CA GLU A 81 1.62 6.00 19.32
C GLU A 81 0.25 6.15 18.66
N SER A 82 -0.31 5.04 18.22
CA SER A 82 -1.65 4.95 17.64
C SER A 82 -2.28 3.61 17.94
N LEU A 83 -3.56 3.44 17.61
CA LEU A 83 -4.31 2.21 17.83
C LEU A 83 -4.98 1.77 16.54
N LEU A 84 -4.65 0.59 16.01
CA LEU A 84 -5.30 0.00 14.83
C LEU A 84 -5.85 -1.39 15.16
N LEU A 85 -7.13 -1.63 14.83
CA LEU A 85 -7.79 -2.92 15.05
C LEU A 85 -7.66 -3.42 16.50
N GLY A 86 -7.72 -2.52 17.50
CA GLY A 86 -7.59 -2.83 18.92
C GLY A 86 -6.15 -3.08 19.39
N LYS A 87 -5.14 -2.99 18.54
CA LYS A 87 -3.73 -3.22 18.88
C LYS A 87 -2.94 -1.92 18.87
N LYS A 88 -2.08 -1.73 19.87
CA LYS A 88 -1.19 -0.56 19.94
C LYS A 88 -0.09 -0.62 18.89
N LEU A 89 0.18 0.54 18.27
CA LEU A 89 1.28 0.76 17.34
C LEU A 89 2.19 1.86 17.87
N SER A 90 3.49 1.79 17.57
CA SER A 90 4.47 2.84 17.89
C SER A 90 4.31 4.09 17.01
N ALA A 91 3.70 3.93 15.83
CA ALA A 91 3.41 5.01 14.89
C ALA A 91 2.18 4.61 14.02
N PRO A 92 1.42 5.56 13.44
CA PRO A 92 0.32 5.30 12.53
C PRO A 92 0.82 4.85 11.15
N LEU A 93 1.65 3.81 11.14
CA LEU A 93 2.39 3.34 9.98
C LEU A 93 2.08 1.88 9.66
N ILE A 94 1.86 1.60 8.39
CA ILE A 94 1.52 0.28 7.88
C ILE A 94 2.50 -0.11 6.77
N VAL A 95 3.10 -1.30 6.89
CA VAL A 95 3.72 -1.98 5.75
C VAL A 95 2.59 -2.48 4.86
N THR A 96 2.27 -1.74 3.78
CA THR A 96 1.16 -2.12 2.90
C THR A 96 1.47 -3.39 2.12
N GLY A 97 0.42 -4.16 1.80
CA GLY A 97 0.54 -5.45 1.15
C GLY A 97 1.24 -5.40 -0.20
N MET A 98 2.33 -6.16 -0.36
CA MET A 98 3.16 -6.15 -1.56
C MET A 98 3.33 -7.53 -2.18
N THR A 99 3.75 -8.52 -1.41
CA THR A 99 4.30 -9.78 -1.92
C THR A 99 3.76 -11.02 -1.21
N GLY A 100 3.99 -12.18 -1.82
CA GLY A 100 3.54 -13.50 -1.40
C GLY A 100 3.34 -14.40 -2.62
N GLY A 101 3.24 -15.72 -2.43
CA GLY A 101 2.98 -16.70 -3.48
C GLY A 101 4.22 -17.12 -4.29
N HIS A 102 5.42 -16.82 -3.79
CA HIS A 102 6.69 -17.33 -4.31
C HIS A 102 7.68 -17.49 -3.13
N PRO A 103 8.59 -18.48 -3.11
CA PRO A 103 9.54 -18.68 -2.01
C PRO A 103 10.34 -17.42 -1.64
N LEU A 104 10.87 -16.69 -2.62
CA LEU A 104 11.55 -15.40 -2.39
C LEU A 104 10.63 -14.39 -1.69
N SER A 105 9.34 -14.37 -2.05
CA SER A 105 8.34 -13.53 -1.37
C SER A 105 8.16 -13.89 0.09
N GLY A 106 8.20 -15.20 0.41
CA GLY A 106 8.13 -15.68 1.79
C GLY A 106 9.31 -15.20 2.63
N GLU A 107 10.53 -15.23 2.07
CA GLU A 107 11.74 -14.73 2.74
C GLU A 107 11.66 -13.20 2.98
N ILE A 108 11.19 -12.45 1.99
CA ILE A 108 10.97 -10.99 2.13
C ILE A 108 9.89 -10.72 3.18
N ASN A 109 8.78 -11.45 3.16
CA ASN A 109 7.70 -11.32 4.12
C ASN A 109 8.17 -11.63 5.55
N ALA A 110 9.05 -12.62 5.73
CA ALA A 110 9.63 -12.95 7.04
C ALA A 110 10.43 -11.77 7.62
N ILE A 111 11.27 -11.11 6.80
CA ILE A 111 12.04 -9.93 7.23
C ILE A 111 11.11 -8.75 7.54
N LEU A 112 10.13 -8.48 6.67
CA LEU A 112 9.16 -7.41 6.87
C LEU A 112 8.37 -7.61 8.18
N ALA A 113 7.90 -8.83 8.42
CA ALA A 113 7.11 -9.17 9.59
C ALA A 113 7.92 -9.11 10.90
N GLU A 114 9.13 -9.65 10.89
CA GLU A 114 10.01 -9.60 12.06
C GLU A 114 10.30 -8.17 12.49
N VAL A 115 10.60 -7.29 11.52
CA VAL A 115 10.85 -5.87 11.84
C VAL A 115 9.54 -5.13 12.19
N ALA A 116 8.42 -5.45 11.56
CA ALA A 116 7.12 -4.87 11.91
C ALA A 116 6.75 -5.20 13.36
N GLU A 117 6.99 -6.45 13.82
CA GLU A 117 6.79 -6.87 15.20
C GLU A 117 7.71 -6.11 16.17
N GLU A 118 9.00 -6.03 15.86
CA GLU A 118 9.97 -5.31 16.70
C GLU A 118 9.67 -3.81 16.82
N LYS A 119 9.26 -3.19 15.72
CA LYS A 119 8.94 -1.76 15.66
C LYS A 119 7.49 -1.45 16.00
N LYS A 120 6.68 -2.46 16.29
CA LYS A 120 5.25 -2.32 16.62
C LYS A 120 4.47 -1.49 15.59
N ILE A 121 4.59 -1.84 14.32
CA ILE A 121 3.81 -1.28 13.21
C ILE A 121 2.98 -2.36 12.55
N ALA A 122 1.89 -1.98 11.87
CA ALA A 122 1.03 -2.93 11.18
C ALA A 122 1.63 -3.44 9.88
N ILE A 123 1.23 -4.66 9.45
CA ILE A 123 1.73 -5.25 8.22
C ILE A 123 0.61 -5.94 7.42
N GLY A 124 0.59 -5.71 6.10
CA GLY A 124 -0.25 -6.43 5.14
C GLY A 124 0.55 -7.35 4.24
N VAL A 125 -0.08 -8.41 3.76
CA VAL A 125 0.47 -9.31 2.74
C VAL A 125 0.03 -8.93 1.33
N GLY A 126 0.77 -9.39 0.30
CA GLY A 126 0.30 -9.31 -1.07
C GLY A 126 -0.88 -10.25 -1.33
N SER A 127 -1.54 -10.13 -2.49
CA SER A 127 -2.72 -10.97 -2.84
C SER A 127 -2.47 -12.46 -2.57
N GLN A 128 -3.34 -13.05 -1.76
CA GLN A 128 -3.26 -14.45 -1.30
C GLN A 128 -3.80 -15.46 -2.33
N ARG A 129 -4.29 -15.00 -3.50
CA ARG A 129 -4.80 -15.88 -4.56
C ARG A 129 -3.88 -17.06 -4.87
N ALA A 130 -2.56 -16.85 -4.87
CA ALA A 130 -1.60 -17.92 -5.14
C ALA A 130 -1.60 -19.01 -4.09
N GLY A 131 -1.71 -18.66 -2.80
CA GLY A 131 -1.83 -19.62 -1.68
C GLY A 131 -3.17 -20.37 -1.70
N LEU A 132 -4.27 -19.68 -2.03
CA LEU A 132 -5.59 -20.31 -2.15
C LEU A 132 -5.66 -21.34 -3.28
N LEU A 133 -4.95 -21.09 -4.39
CA LEU A 133 -4.88 -22.02 -5.53
C LEU A 133 -3.85 -23.13 -5.34
N ASN A 134 -2.82 -22.91 -4.55
CA ASN A 134 -1.75 -23.87 -4.31
C ASN A 134 -1.29 -23.79 -2.84
N SER A 135 -1.73 -24.77 -2.05
CA SER A 135 -1.46 -24.84 -0.61
C SER A 135 0.04 -24.87 -0.27
N SER A 136 0.88 -25.40 -1.18
CA SER A 136 2.36 -25.37 -0.99
C SER A 136 2.95 -23.97 -0.91
N LEU A 137 2.18 -22.93 -1.24
CA LEU A 137 2.59 -21.53 -1.19
C LEU A 137 2.01 -20.77 0.03
N CYS A 138 1.14 -21.38 0.82
CA CYS A 138 0.52 -20.75 1.99
C CYS A 138 1.58 -20.24 2.99
N TRP A 139 2.66 -20.96 3.18
CA TRP A 139 3.75 -20.57 4.10
C TRP A 139 4.35 -19.20 3.76
N THR A 140 4.34 -18.80 2.47
CA THR A 140 4.88 -17.51 2.03
C THR A 140 4.08 -16.32 2.54
N TYR A 141 2.86 -16.55 3.00
CA TYR A 141 1.95 -15.60 3.66
C TYR A 141 1.89 -15.86 5.16
N ARG A 142 1.74 -17.12 5.59
CA ARG A 142 1.64 -17.53 6.99
C ARG A 142 2.83 -17.05 7.82
N VAL A 143 4.02 -17.04 7.24
CA VAL A 143 5.26 -16.56 7.89
C VAL A 143 5.11 -15.14 8.45
N VAL A 144 4.17 -14.32 7.93
CA VAL A 144 3.92 -12.97 8.45
C VAL A 144 3.32 -13.05 9.85
N ARG A 145 2.29 -13.88 10.07
CA ARG A 145 1.72 -14.08 11.41
C ARG A 145 2.70 -14.76 12.35
N ASP A 146 3.44 -15.74 11.87
CA ASP A 146 4.43 -16.48 12.66
C ASP A 146 5.55 -15.56 13.19
N ARG A 147 5.90 -14.51 12.44
CA ARG A 147 6.95 -13.53 12.79
C ARG A 147 6.42 -12.24 13.40
N ALA A 148 5.13 -11.94 13.23
CA ALA A 148 4.46 -10.76 13.74
C ALA A 148 3.19 -11.14 14.54
N PRO A 149 3.34 -11.81 15.71
CA PRO A 149 2.22 -12.34 16.46
C PRO A 149 1.35 -11.27 17.13
N SER A 150 1.89 -10.10 17.49
CA SER A 150 1.19 -9.12 18.31
C SER A 150 0.68 -7.89 17.57
N VAL A 151 1.24 -7.55 16.40
CA VAL A 151 0.79 -6.40 15.62
C VAL A 151 -0.38 -6.77 14.69
N PRO A 152 -1.12 -5.78 14.15
CA PRO A 152 -2.15 -6.05 13.15
C PRO A 152 -1.54 -6.67 11.89
N VAL A 153 -2.08 -7.83 11.47
CA VAL A 153 -1.75 -8.50 10.21
C VAL A 153 -2.96 -8.43 9.29
N ILE A 154 -2.76 -7.91 8.07
CA ILE A 154 -3.83 -7.63 7.12
C ILE A 154 -3.71 -8.60 5.94
N GLY A 155 -4.75 -9.42 5.75
CA GLY A 155 -4.93 -10.28 4.58
C GLY A 155 -5.20 -9.48 3.31
N ASN A 156 -5.20 -10.15 2.13
CA ASN A 156 -5.34 -9.42 0.87
C ASN A 156 -5.90 -10.30 -0.25
N LEU A 157 -7.01 -9.87 -0.85
CA LEU A 157 -7.60 -10.45 -2.06
C LEU A 157 -7.88 -9.37 -3.11
N GLY A 158 -7.92 -9.76 -4.37
CA GLY A 158 -8.39 -8.90 -5.45
C GLY A 158 -9.92 -8.85 -5.49
N ALA A 159 -10.47 -7.72 -5.92
CA ALA A 159 -11.91 -7.55 -6.05
C ALA A 159 -12.57 -8.58 -6.99
N GLN A 160 -11.85 -9.06 -8.00
CA GLN A 160 -12.31 -10.08 -8.94
C GLN A 160 -12.63 -11.42 -8.26
N GLN A 161 -11.96 -11.75 -7.14
CA GLN A 161 -12.26 -12.97 -6.38
C GLN A 161 -13.67 -12.93 -5.77
N LEU A 162 -14.24 -11.73 -5.58
CA LEU A 162 -15.60 -11.58 -5.08
C LEU A 162 -16.67 -12.01 -6.12
N LEU A 163 -16.32 -12.12 -7.40
CA LEU A 163 -17.24 -12.57 -8.44
C LEU A 163 -17.38 -14.09 -8.52
N GLN A 164 -16.56 -14.85 -7.78
CA GLN A 164 -16.68 -16.31 -7.68
C GLN A 164 -17.87 -16.68 -6.79
N ASP A 165 -18.48 -17.83 -7.04
CA ASP A 165 -19.67 -18.25 -6.28
C ASP A 165 -19.34 -18.54 -4.81
N ASP A 166 -18.15 -19.04 -4.54
CA ASP A 166 -17.61 -19.38 -3.21
C ASP A 166 -16.81 -18.23 -2.57
N PHE A 167 -17.04 -16.96 -2.97
CA PHE A 167 -16.22 -15.82 -2.58
C PHE A 167 -16.12 -15.60 -1.06
N ILE A 168 -17.16 -15.97 -0.29
CA ILE A 168 -17.14 -15.87 1.18
C ILE A 168 -16.14 -16.87 1.73
N GLU A 169 -16.26 -18.14 1.32
CA GLU A 169 -15.33 -19.20 1.73
C GLU A 169 -13.88 -18.87 1.35
N LEU A 170 -13.67 -18.32 0.15
CA LEU A 170 -12.34 -17.85 -0.27
C LEU A 170 -11.80 -16.76 0.66
N ALA A 171 -12.65 -15.83 1.08
CA ALA A 171 -12.26 -14.76 2.00
C ALA A 171 -11.95 -15.31 3.40
N GLU A 172 -12.78 -16.23 3.92
CA GLU A 172 -12.56 -16.92 5.19
C GLU A 172 -11.22 -17.68 5.17
N ARG A 173 -10.97 -18.47 4.13
CA ARG A 173 -9.70 -19.19 3.95
C ARG A 173 -8.49 -18.24 3.86
N ALA A 174 -8.65 -17.05 3.25
CA ALA A 174 -7.58 -16.06 3.21
C ALA A 174 -7.31 -15.48 4.60
N VAL A 175 -8.34 -15.23 5.40
CA VAL A 175 -8.20 -14.79 6.80
C VAL A 175 -7.53 -15.88 7.63
N GLU A 176 -8.03 -17.11 7.58
CA GLU A 176 -7.50 -18.24 8.33
C GLU A 176 -6.03 -18.56 7.98
N MET A 177 -5.66 -18.46 6.70
CA MET A 177 -4.31 -18.75 6.21
C MET A 177 -3.23 -18.01 7.00
N ILE A 178 -3.50 -16.78 7.44
CA ILE A 178 -2.54 -15.95 8.16
C ILE A 178 -3.08 -15.44 9.50
N GLU A 179 -4.23 -15.95 9.97
CA GLU A 179 -4.92 -15.42 11.16
C GLU A 179 -5.03 -13.89 11.09
N ALA A 180 -5.59 -13.38 9.99
CA ALA A 180 -5.62 -11.95 9.70
C ALA A 180 -6.56 -11.20 10.67
N ASP A 181 -6.12 -10.03 11.13
CA ASP A 181 -6.95 -9.12 11.94
C ASP A 181 -7.94 -8.30 11.07
N ALA A 182 -7.69 -8.20 9.77
CA ALA A 182 -8.54 -7.58 8.75
C ALA A 182 -8.23 -8.15 7.38
N LEU A 183 -9.17 -8.05 6.43
CA LEU A 183 -8.96 -8.44 5.04
C LEU A 183 -9.02 -7.22 4.11
N ALA A 184 -7.93 -6.97 3.38
CA ALA A 184 -7.91 -5.96 2.32
C ALA A 184 -8.48 -6.53 1.02
N ILE A 185 -9.44 -5.83 0.42
CA ILE A 185 -9.92 -6.06 -0.94
C ILE A 185 -9.32 -4.98 -1.83
N HIS A 186 -8.39 -5.36 -2.71
CA HIS A 186 -7.76 -4.39 -3.58
C HIS A 186 -8.51 -4.20 -4.89
N LEU A 187 -8.65 -2.93 -5.27
CA LEU A 187 -9.17 -2.47 -6.54
C LEU A 187 -7.98 -2.09 -7.42
N ASN A 188 -7.89 -2.65 -8.61
CA ASN A 188 -6.76 -2.42 -9.51
C ASN A 188 -7.18 -2.40 -11.00
N PRO A 189 -8.27 -1.68 -11.37
CA PRO A 189 -8.83 -1.75 -12.72
C PRO A 189 -7.82 -1.36 -13.80
N ALA A 190 -6.99 -0.35 -13.54
CA ALA A 190 -5.98 0.08 -14.48
C ALA A 190 -4.90 -0.99 -14.71
N GLN A 191 -4.48 -1.70 -13.67
CA GLN A 191 -3.56 -2.82 -13.81
C GLN A 191 -4.19 -3.96 -14.59
N GLU A 192 -5.41 -4.38 -14.24
CA GLU A 192 -6.09 -5.54 -14.86
C GLU A 192 -6.31 -5.37 -16.37
N VAL A 193 -6.61 -4.15 -16.82
CA VAL A 193 -6.76 -3.85 -18.27
C VAL A 193 -5.45 -4.03 -19.02
N PHE A 194 -4.31 -3.67 -18.44
CA PHE A 194 -2.99 -3.75 -19.10
C PHE A 194 -2.26 -5.07 -18.86
N GLN A 195 -2.67 -5.85 -17.85
CA GLN A 195 -2.11 -7.17 -17.56
C GLN A 195 -2.62 -8.19 -18.59
N PRO A 196 -1.75 -8.93 -19.30
CA PRO A 196 -2.20 -9.90 -20.31
C PRO A 196 -3.18 -10.95 -19.78
N GLU A 197 -2.94 -11.44 -18.57
CA GLU A 197 -3.77 -12.38 -17.83
C GLU A 197 -4.74 -11.69 -16.85
N GLY A 198 -5.02 -10.39 -17.06
CA GLY A 198 -5.88 -9.60 -16.21
C GLY A 198 -7.36 -9.91 -16.42
N ASP A 199 -8.13 -9.65 -15.39
CA ASP A 199 -9.57 -9.82 -15.38
C ASP A 199 -10.27 -8.47 -15.10
N PRO A 200 -10.63 -7.71 -16.15
CA PRO A 200 -11.25 -6.39 -16.01
C PRO A 200 -12.76 -6.44 -15.74
N HIS A 201 -13.29 -7.53 -15.22
CA HIS A 201 -14.69 -7.64 -14.85
C HIS A 201 -14.93 -7.04 -13.46
N TYR A 202 -15.66 -5.91 -13.41
CA TYR A 202 -15.96 -5.19 -12.17
C TYR A 202 -17.47 -5.08 -11.86
N LYS A 203 -18.33 -5.50 -12.81
CA LYS A 203 -19.78 -5.46 -12.61
C LYS A 203 -20.21 -6.47 -11.54
N GLY A 204 -20.91 -5.98 -10.52
CA GLY A 204 -21.40 -6.79 -9.41
C GLY A 204 -20.50 -6.85 -8.18
N ILE A 205 -19.24 -6.38 -8.24
CA ILE A 205 -18.31 -6.38 -7.11
C ILE A 205 -18.89 -5.61 -5.92
N LEU A 206 -19.52 -4.45 -6.12
CA LEU A 206 -20.08 -3.64 -5.03
C LEU A 206 -21.12 -4.41 -4.20
N ASN A 207 -22.01 -5.16 -4.86
CA ASN A 207 -23.01 -5.97 -4.18
C ASN A 207 -22.37 -7.13 -3.39
N ARG A 208 -21.40 -7.82 -4.00
CA ARG A 208 -20.64 -8.89 -3.32
C ARG A 208 -19.82 -8.35 -2.13
N LEU A 209 -19.27 -7.15 -2.27
CA LEU A 209 -18.55 -6.48 -1.20
C LEU A 209 -19.48 -6.18 -0.01
N SER A 210 -20.70 -5.70 -0.25
CA SER A 210 -21.68 -5.47 0.83
C SER A 210 -21.99 -6.75 1.59
N ILE A 211 -22.20 -7.86 0.88
CA ILE A 211 -22.45 -9.17 1.49
C ILE A 211 -21.21 -9.61 2.30
N LEU A 212 -20.00 -9.41 1.76
CA LEU A 212 -18.77 -9.79 2.45
C LEU A 212 -18.57 -9.00 3.74
N VAL A 213 -18.81 -7.68 3.71
CA VAL A 213 -18.73 -6.82 4.91
C VAL A 213 -19.67 -7.28 6.02
N GLU A 214 -20.84 -7.81 5.65
CA GLU A 214 -21.85 -8.28 6.59
C GLU A 214 -21.52 -9.66 7.17
N LYS A 215 -20.88 -10.54 6.37
CA LYS A 215 -20.69 -11.96 6.73
C LYS A 215 -19.30 -12.29 7.26
N LEU A 216 -18.24 -11.59 6.83
CA LEU A 216 -16.88 -11.92 7.24
C LEU A 216 -16.64 -11.47 8.68
N GLY A 217 -16.09 -12.34 9.51
CA GLY A 217 -15.87 -12.10 10.95
C GLY A 217 -14.76 -11.07 11.29
N VAL A 218 -14.08 -10.50 10.27
CA VAL A 218 -13.04 -9.48 10.44
C VAL A 218 -13.34 -8.23 9.61
N PRO A 219 -12.85 -7.04 9.99
CA PRO A 219 -13.03 -5.81 9.23
C PRO A 219 -12.49 -5.91 7.81
N ILE A 220 -13.22 -5.28 6.85
CA ILE A 220 -12.80 -5.16 5.46
C ILE A 220 -12.11 -3.80 5.25
N ILE A 221 -10.95 -3.83 4.61
CA ILE A 221 -10.23 -2.66 4.13
C ILE A 221 -10.35 -2.65 2.61
N VAL A 222 -11.00 -1.65 2.02
CA VAL A 222 -10.94 -1.49 0.55
C VAL A 222 -9.78 -0.59 0.19
N LYS A 223 -8.94 -1.05 -0.75
CA LYS A 223 -7.74 -0.30 -1.15
C LYS A 223 -7.60 -0.21 -2.66
N GLU A 224 -7.07 0.90 -3.11
CA GLU A 224 -6.53 1.04 -4.46
C GLU A 224 -5.03 0.66 -4.48
N THR A 225 -4.42 0.59 -5.64
CA THR A 225 -3.05 0.09 -5.82
C THR A 225 -2.08 1.08 -6.47
N GLY A 226 -2.51 2.33 -6.72
CA GLY A 226 -1.65 3.38 -7.27
C GLY A 226 -2.40 4.44 -8.09
N ASN A 227 -3.75 4.35 -8.18
CA ASN A 227 -4.58 5.25 -8.97
C ASN A 227 -5.56 6.09 -8.13
N GLY A 228 -5.64 5.87 -6.81
CA GLY A 228 -6.46 6.65 -5.90
C GLY A 228 -7.95 6.31 -5.92
N ILE A 229 -8.64 6.78 -4.89
CA ILE A 229 -10.09 6.59 -4.71
C ILE A 229 -10.77 7.97 -4.80
N SER A 230 -11.75 8.08 -5.68
CA SER A 230 -12.55 9.28 -5.86
C SER A 230 -13.68 9.40 -4.84
N MET A 231 -14.24 10.59 -4.70
CA MET A 231 -15.43 10.87 -3.90
C MET A 231 -16.60 9.96 -4.28
N GLU A 232 -16.82 9.74 -5.57
CA GLU A 232 -17.88 8.87 -6.09
C GLU A 232 -17.68 7.42 -5.64
N THR A 233 -16.45 6.90 -5.76
CA THR A 233 -16.11 5.57 -5.28
C THR A 233 -16.25 5.48 -3.76
N ALA A 234 -15.80 6.48 -3.01
CA ALA A 234 -15.93 6.52 -1.56
C ALA A 234 -17.40 6.49 -1.10
N LEU A 235 -18.31 7.19 -1.81
CA LEU A 235 -19.75 7.12 -1.56
C LEU A 235 -20.33 5.72 -1.81
N LEU A 236 -19.87 5.02 -2.86
CA LEU A 236 -20.26 3.62 -3.10
C LEU A 236 -19.77 2.70 -2.00
N LEU A 237 -18.51 2.86 -1.55
CA LEU A 237 -17.94 2.09 -0.46
C LEU A 237 -18.67 2.34 0.87
N LYS A 238 -19.04 3.59 1.15
CA LYS A 238 -19.89 3.94 2.30
C LYS A 238 -21.21 3.17 2.28
N LYS A 239 -21.88 3.14 1.12
CA LYS A 239 -23.15 2.41 0.94
C LYS A 239 -22.99 0.90 1.11
N SER A 240 -21.82 0.33 0.78
CA SER A 240 -21.55 -1.10 1.00
C SER A 240 -21.14 -1.46 2.42
N GLY A 241 -21.10 -0.50 3.35
CA GLY A 241 -20.76 -0.73 4.76
C GLY A 241 -19.26 -0.79 5.05
N VAL A 242 -18.39 -0.57 4.07
CA VAL A 242 -16.93 -0.49 4.26
C VAL A 242 -16.60 0.71 5.15
N LYS A 243 -15.78 0.48 6.19
CA LYS A 243 -15.39 1.52 7.16
C LYS A 243 -13.92 1.94 7.05
N ILE A 244 -13.08 1.13 6.43
CA ILE A 244 -11.64 1.39 6.33
C ILE A 244 -11.26 1.44 4.85
N ILE A 245 -10.66 2.56 4.44
CA ILE A 245 -10.29 2.82 3.04
C ILE A 245 -8.80 3.18 2.97
N ASP A 246 -8.03 2.41 2.21
CA ASP A 246 -6.65 2.75 1.84
C ASP A 246 -6.65 3.36 0.44
N VAL A 247 -6.32 4.63 0.35
CA VAL A 247 -6.49 5.39 -0.89
C VAL A 247 -5.60 4.90 -2.04
N GLY A 248 -4.43 4.32 -1.75
CA GLY A 248 -3.52 3.82 -2.79
C GLY A 248 -3.32 4.80 -3.94
N GLY A 249 -3.01 6.07 -3.63
CA GLY A 249 -3.06 7.17 -4.59
C GLY A 249 -1.87 7.22 -5.55
N LEU A 250 -1.99 8.10 -6.56
CA LEU A 250 -0.92 8.39 -7.51
C LEU A 250 0.27 9.07 -6.82
N GLY A 251 1.50 8.75 -7.24
CA GLY A 251 2.76 9.28 -6.70
C GLY A 251 3.69 8.19 -6.16
N GLY A 252 3.21 6.94 -6.15
CA GLY A 252 4.00 5.75 -5.79
C GLY A 252 4.25 4.85 -7.00
N THR A 253 4.19 3.54 -6.77
CA THR A 253 4.34 2.52 -7.81
C THR A 253 3.16 2.58 -8.79
N SER A 254 3.43 2.85 -10.06
CA SER A 254 2.45 2.70 -11.13
C SER A 254 2.42 1.24 -11.62
N TRP A 255 1.35 0.52 -11.29
CA TRP A 255 1.18 -0.84 -11.78
C TRP A 255 0.96 -0.90 -13.29
N VAL A 256 0.36 0.13 -13.88
CA VAL A 256 0.30 0.28 -15.35
C VAL A 256 1.70 0.28 -15.94
N LYS A 257 2.66 0.96 -15.30
CA LYS A 257 4.06 0.97 -15.75
C LYS A 257 4.75 -0.37 -15.54
N VAL A 258 4.44 -1.08 -14.46
CA VAL A 258 4.93 -2.45 -14.24
C VAL A 258 4.44 -3.36 -15.38
N GLU A 259 3.14 -3.33 -15.69
CA GLU A 259 2.58 -4.12 -16.78
C GLU A 259 3.09 -3.66 -18.16
N MET A 260 3.40 -2.38 -18.35
CA MET A 260 4.08 -1.89 -19.55
C MET A 260 5.45 -2.56 -19.76
N TYR A 261 6.24 -2.74 -18.70
CA TYR A 261 7.51 -3.44 -18.78
C TYR A 261 7.31 -4.93 -19.10
N ARG A 262 6.29 -5.58 -18.53
CA ARG A 262 5.92 -6.97 -18.85
C ARG A 262 5.48 -7.10 -20.30
N ALA A 263 4.60 -6.22 -20.78
CA ALA A 263 4.14 -6.20 -22.17
C ALA A 263 5.30 -6.03 -23.15
N LYS A 264 6.25 -5.13 -22.87
CA LYS A 264 7.47 -4.99 -23.71
C LYS A 264 8.29 -6.28 -23.77
N ARG A 265 8.48 -6.96 -22.64
CA ARG A 265 9.21 -8.21 -22.57
C ARG A 265 8.50 -9.31 -23.34
N ASN A 266 7.19 -9.39 -23.23
CA ASN A 266 6.34 -10.37 -23.90
C ASN A 266 6.04 -10.01 -25.37
N ARG A 267 6.65 -8.92 -25.89
CA ARG A 267 6.45 -8.44 -27.27
C ARG A 267 5.01 -8.06 -27.60
N ASP A 268 4.19 -7.75 -26.62
CA ASP A 268 2.85 -7.17 -26.79
C ASP A 268 2.97 -5.66 -27.10
N ALA A 269 3.15 -5.36 -28.37
CA ALA A 269 3.39 -3.99 -28.84
C ALA A 269 2.17 -3.06 -28.60
N LEU A 270 0.95 -3.59 -28.64
CA LEU A 270 -0.26 -2.81 -28.41
C LEU A 270 -0.35 -2.36 -26.95
N ARG A 271 -0.33 -3.29 -25.98
CA ARG A 271 -0.37 -2.96 -24.57
C ARG A 271 0.82 -2.11 -24.15
N ALA A 272 2.03 -2.42 -24.63
CA ALA A 272 3.23 -1.65 -24.32
C ALA A 272 3.17 -0.19 -24.79
N ARG A 273 2.47 0.10 -25.90
CA ARG A 273 2.28 1.49 -26.40
C ARG A 273 1.12 2.18 -25.70
N ALA A 274 -0.04 1.51 -25.58
CA ALA A 274 -1.22 2.09 -24.96
C ALA A 274 -0.98 2.44 -23.48
N SER A 275 -0.31 1.58 -22.72
CA SER A 275 -0.03 1.82 -21.30
C SER A 275 0.79 3.09 -21.04
N LYS A 276 1.62 3.55 -22.00
CA LYS A 276 2.41 4.80 -21.84
C LYS A 276 1.53 6.02 -21.54
N SER A 277 0.34 6.08 -22.13
CA SER A 277 -0.61 7.20 -21.92
C SER A 277 -1.27 7.16 -20.55
N PHE A 278 -1.17 6.03 -19.81
CA PHE A 278 -1.85 5.81 -18.55
C PHE A 278 -0.89 5.59 -17.36
N VAL A 279 0.42 5.69 -17.56
CA VAL A 279 1.38 5.51 -16.44
C VAL A 279 1.18 6.51 -15.30
N ASN A 280 0.66 7.70 -15.61
CA ASN A 280 0.34 8.79 -14.68
C ASN A 280 -1.19 8.96 -14.50
N TRP A 281 -1.98 7.95 -14.85
CA TRP A 281 -3.42 8.00 -14.65
C TRP A 281 -3.78 7.76 -13.19
N GLY A 282 -4.54 8.66 -12.59
CA GLY A 282 -5.02 8.50 -11.22
C GLY A 282 -5.21 9.83 -10.51
N ILE A 283 -5.66 9.71 -9.25
CA ILE A 283 -5.84 10.83 -8.33
C ILE A 283 -4.61 10.87 -7.41
N PRO A 284 -3.88 11.99 -7.36
CA PRO A 284 -2.79 12.18 -6.41
C PRO A 284 -3.19 11.83 -4.98
N THR A 285 -2.27 11.23 -4.23
CA THR A 285 -2.53 10.70 -2.88
C THR A 285 -3.16 11.74 -1.95
N ALA A 286 -2.60 12.96 -1.90
CA ALA A 286 -3.15 14.04 -1.08
C ALA A 286 -4.60 14.37 -1.43
N LEU A 287 -4.91 14.40 -2.73
CA LEU A 287 -6.27 14.67 -3.24
C LEU A 287 -7.21 13.50 -2.94
N SER A 288 -6.75 12.27 -3.10
CA SER A 288 -7.57 11.09 -2.82
C SER A 288 -7.99 11.01 -1.35
N VAL A 289 -7.12 11.41 -0.41
CA VAL A 289 -7.49 11.54 1.01
C VAL A 289 -8.62 12.56 1.18
N LEU A 290 -8.52 13.72 0.55
CA LEU A 290 -9.55 14.77 0.62
C LEU A 290 -10.87 14.34 -0.03
N GLU A 291 -10.82 13.66 -1.18
CA GLU A 291 -11.99 13.07 -1.85
C GLU A 291 -12.74 12.10 -0.92
N VAL A 292 -11.99 11.16 -0.30
CA VAL A 292 -12.58 10.18 0.62
C VAL A 292 -13.14 10.84 1.88
N LYS A 293 -12.39 11.75 2.52
CA LYS A 293 -12.84 12.42 3.75
C LYS A 293 -14.03 13.35 3.50
N THR A 294 -14.13 13.97 2.32
CA THR A 294 -15.31 14.74 1.92
C THR A 294 -16.54 13.86 1.80
N ALA A 295 -16.44 12.73 1.08
CA ALA A 295 -17.56 11.82 0.85
C ALA A 295 -17.97 11.04 2.10
N TYR A 296 -16.98 10.67 2.90
CA TYR A 296 -17.15 9.79 4.06
C TYR A 296 -16.28 10.23 5.24
N PRO A 297 -16.65 11.32 5.94
CA PRO A 297 -15.88 11.85 7.08
C PRO A 297 -15.60 10.83 8.17
N GLY A 298 -16.54 9.90 8.44
CA GLY A 298 -16.40 8.83 9.44
C GLY A 298 -15.57 7.62 9.00
N ALA A 299 -15.05 7.59 7.78
CA ALA A 299 -14.17 6.50 7.36
C ALA A 299 -12.82 6.59 8.06
N THR A 300 -12.27 5.44 8.46
CA THR A 300 -10.85 5.31 8.75
C THR A 300 -10.07 5.30 7.45
N VAL A 301 -9.17 6.27 7.27
CA VAL A 301 -8.43 6.46 6.02
C VAL A 301 -6.95 6.13 6.20
N ILE A 302 -6.45 5.23 5.36
CA ILE A 302 -5.03 4.93 5.23
C ILE A 302 -4.52 5.70 4.00
N CYS A 303 -3.57 6.61 4.22
CA CYS A 303 -2.91 7.38 3.17
C CYS A 303 -1.72 6.59 2.64
N SER A 304 -1.87 5.94 1.49
CA SER A 304 -0.76 5.26 0.80
C SER A 304 -0.64 5.70 -0.65
N GLY A 305 0.54 5.46 -1.23
CA GLY A 305 0.90 5.95 -2.56
C GLY A 305 1.83 7.19 -2.49
N GLY A 306 3.13 6.99 -2.70
CA GLY A 306 4.10 8.08 -2.69
C GLY A 306 4.59 8.56 -1.32
N VAL A 307 4.14 8.00 -0.21
CA VAL A 307 4.66 8.28 1.13
C VAL A 307 6.11 7.78 1.24
N ARG A 308 7.05 8.63 1.69
CA ARG A 308 8.50 8.34 1.73
C ARG A 308 9.18 8.72 3.04
N THR A 309 8.61 9.68 3.78
CA THR A 309 9.21 10.28 4.97
C THR A 309 8.20 10.34 6.11
N GLY A 310 8.69 10.55 7.34
CA GLY A 310 7.82 10.82 8.49
C GLY A 310 7.10 12.18 8.36
N LEU A 311 7.70 13.13 7.64
CA LEU A 311 7.03 14.38 7.31
C LEU A 311 5.83 14.14 6.37
N ASP A 312 5.94 13.21 5.41
CA ASP A 312 4.79 12.84 4.57
C ASP A 312 3.68 12.19 5.39
N ILE A 313 4.03 11.36 6.39
CA ILE A 313 3.04 10.81 7.33
C ILE A 313 2.31 11.93 8.07
N ALA A 314 3.05 12.92 8.60
CA ALA A 314 2.45 14.06 9.28
C ALA A 314 1.51 14.85 8.35
N ARG A 315 1.90 15.04 7.08
CA ARG A 315 1.05 15.68 6.06
C ARG A 315 -0.23 14.90 5.77
N CYS A 316 -0.12 13.57 5.65
CA CYS A 316 -1.29 12.68 5.49
C CYS A 316 -2.27 12.84 6.66
N ILE A 317 -1.76 12.82 7.89
CA ILE A 317 -2.57 12.99 9.11
C ILE A 317 -3.25 14.38 9.14
N ALA A 318 -2.52 15.44 8.83
CA ALA A 318 -3.06 16.79 8.77
C ALA A 318 -4.12 16.98 7.67
N LEU A 319 -4.09 16.17 6.59
CA LEU A 319 -5.14 16.10 5.57
C LEU A 319 -6.38 15.31 6.02
N GLY A 320 -6.33 14.67 7.20
CA GLY A 320 -7.43 13.91 7.77
C GLY A 320 -7.30 12.40 7.65
N ALA A 321 -6.18 11.86 7.17
CA ALA A 321 -5.92 10.42 7.24
C ALA A 321 -5.68 9.99 8.69
N ASP A 322 -5.97 8.73 8.98
CA ASP A 322 -5.75 8.12 10.29
C ASP A 322 -4.41 7.39 10.37
N TYR A 323 -3.98 6.84 9.24
CA TYR A 323 -2.73 6.09 9.09
C TYR A 323 -2.06 6.42 7.76
N ALA A 324 -0.77 6.10 7.69
CA ALA A 324 -0.02 6.13 6.44
C ALA A 324 0.52 4.75 6.08
N GLY A 325 0.54 4.45 4.78
CA GLY A 325 1.04 3.18 4.25
C GLY A 325 2.26 3.36 3.35
N MET A 326 3.27 2.52 3.55
CA MET A 326 4.46 2.47 2.70
C MET A 326 4.66 1.06 2.14
N ALA A 327 5.03 0.95 0.86
CA ALA A 327 5.30 -0.30 0.17
C ALA A 327 6.74 -0.37 -0.37
N LEU A 328 6.99 0.22 -1.52
CA LEU A 328 8.24 0.09 -2.25
C LEU A 328 9.50 0.46 -1.44
N PRO A 329 9.53 1.51 -0.60
CA PRO A 329 10.70 1.78 0.24
C PRO A 329 11.02 0.63 1.19
N PHE A 330 9.99 0.03 1.81
CA PHE A 330 10.17 -1.11 2.71
C PHE A 330 10.60 -2.37 1.97
N LEU A 331 10.04 -2.64 0.77
CA LEU A 331 10.50 -3.73 -0.08
C LEU A 331 11.99 -3.58 -0.41
N LYS A 332 12.41 -2.39 -0.86
CA LYS A 332 13.81 -2.10 -1.18
C LYS A 332 14.74 -2.24 0.02
N ALA A 333 14.28 -1.85 1.21
CA ALA A 333 15.04 -1.99 2.44
C ALA A 333 15.11 -3.46 2.90
N ALA A 334 13.99 -4.20 2.89
CA ALA A 334 13.95 -5.61 3.26
C ALA A 334 14.86 -6.48 2.39
N VAL A 335 14.95 -6.21 1.09
CA VAL A 335 15.89 -6.91 0.18
C VAL A 335 17.35 -6.62 0.53
N LYS A 336 17.68 -5.46 1.11
CA LYS A 336 19.01 -5.16 1.62
C LYS A 336 19.31 -5.86 2.95
N GLY A 337 18.28 -6.24 3.68
CA GLY A 337 18.36 -6.97 4.95
C GLY A 337 17.63 -6.26 6.10
N LYS A 338 17.54 -6.98 7.22
CA LYS A 338 16.80 -6.56 8.41
C LYS A 338 17.25 -5.18 8.94
N SER A 339 18.56 -4.96 9.09
CA SER A 339 19.12 -3.71 9.62
C SER A 339 18.70 -2.50 8.77
N ALA A 340 18.77 -2.61 7.44
CA ALA A 340 18.37 -1.52 6.55
C ALA A 340 16.86 -1.18 6.67
N LEU A 341 16.01 -2.18 6.94
CA LEU A 341 14.60 -1.96 7.17
C LEU A 341 14.33 -1.32 8.54
N GLN A 342 15.04 -1.77 9.59
CA GLN A 342 14.97 -1.16 10.92
C GLN A 342 15.36 0.32 10.88
N GLU A 343 16.51 0.63 10.28
CA GLU A 343 17.02 2.00 10.12
C GLU A 343 16.02 2.90 9.38
N LEU A 344 15.38 2.39 8.32
CA LEU A 344 14.38 3.15 7.57
C LEU A 344 13.14 3.44 8.43
N ILE A 345 12.63 2.45 9.19
CA ILE A 345 11.46 2.65 10.05
C ILE A 345 11.79 3.61 11.19
N ASP A 346 12.96 3.47 11.82
CA ASP A 346 13.43 4.36 12.88
C ASP A 346 13.52 5.81 12.38
N LYS A 347 14.12 6.01 11.20
CA LYS A 347 14.21 7.31 10.55
C LYS A 347 12.81 7.92 10.33
N VAL A 348 11.90 7.16 9.73
CA VAL A 348 10.55 7.65 9.40
C VAL A 348 9.76 7.97 10.67
N THR A 349 9.86 7.15 11.71
CA THR A 349 9.20 7.40 12.99
C THR A 349 9.78 8.62 13.70
N TYR A 350 11.10 8.79 13.67
CA TYR A 350 11.76 9.97 14.22
C TYR A 350 11.36 11.26 13.49
N GLU A 351 11.32 11.23 12.15
CA GLU A 351 10.87 12.37 11.33
C GLU A 351 9.42 12.76 11.66
N LEU A 352 8.52 11.78 11.87
CA LEU A 352 7.16 12.03 12.32
C LEU A 352 7.13 12.71 13.69
N LYS A 353 7.92 12.21 14.64
CA LYS A 353 8.04 12.81 15.99
C LYS A 353 8.54 14.27 15.91
N VAL A 354 9.50 14.54 15.04
CA VAL A 354 9.99 15.91 14.78
C VAL A 354 8.88 16.79 14.21
N ALA A 355 8.10 16.30 13.25
CA ALA A 355 6.99 17.04 12.66
C ALA A 355 5.91 17.38 13.70
N LEU A 356 5.58 16.44 14.60
CA LEU A 356 4.68 16.67 15.72
C LEU A 356 5.20 17.78 16.63
N PHE A 357 6.47 17.69 17.05
CA PHE A 357 7.09 18.71 17.90
C PHE A 357 7.06 20.09 17.25
N LEU A 358 7.47 20.19 15.98
CA LEU A 358 7.54 21.47 15.27
C LEU A 358 6.17 22.06 14.91
N THR A 359 5.09 21.29 15.03
CA THR A 359 3.71 21.77 14.91
C THR A 359 3.04 22.04 16.25
N GLY A 360 3.76 21.87 17.37
CA GLY A 360 3.20 22.00 18.72
C GLY A 360 2.10 20.96 18.97
N SER A 361 2.31 19.73 18.52
CA SER A 361 1.39 18.61 18.70
C SER A 361 2.03 17.55 19.59
N ARG A 362 1.38 17.22 20.73
CA ARG A 362 1.86 16.17 21.66
C ARG A 362 1.70 14.77 21.10
N ASN A 363 0.71 14.59 20.23
CA ASN A 363 0.34 13.29 19.70
C ASN A 363 -0.35 13.41 18.32
N ILE A 364 -0.69 12.25 17.74
CA ILE A 364 -1.32 12.15 16.42
C ILE A 364 -2.69 12.85 16.40
N GLU A 365 -3.49 12.74 17.46
CA GLU A 365 -4.83 13.34 17.51
C GLU A 365 -4.75 14.89 17.54
N GLU A 366 -3.76 15.45 18.25
CA GLU A 366 -3.51 16.90 18.20
C GLU A 366 -3.07 17.35 16.79
N LEU A 367 -2.26 16.56 16.09
CA LEU A 367 -1.85 16.87 14.71
C LEU A 367 -3.05 16.89 13.75
N LYS A 368 -4.04 16.02 13.91
CA LYS A 368 -5.28 16.01 13.12
C LYS A 368 -6.05 17.33 13.22
N THR A 369 -5.90 18.08 14.31
CA THR A 369 -6.55 19.37 14.50
C THR A 369 -5.82 20.53 13.81
N LYS A 370 -4.58 20.33 13.40
CA LYS A 370 -3.77 21.36 12.76
C LYS A 370 -4.21 21.58 11.31
N LYS A 371 -4.36 22.84 10.92
CA LYS A 371 -4.73 23.21 9.56
C LYS A 371 -3.46 23.48 8.73
N PRO A 372 -3.10 22.63 7.77
CA PRO A 372 -2.00 22.92 6.87
C PRO A 372 -2.38 24.02 5.86
N VAL A 373 -1.37 24.68 5.30
CA VAL A 373 -1.54 25.50 4.10
C VAL A 373 -1.41 24.60 2.88
N LEU A 374 -2.34 24.72 1.94
CA LEU A 374 -2.40 23.87 0.75
C LEU A 374 -1.90 24.65 -0.47
N GLY A 375 -1.08 23.99 -1.27
CA GLY A 375 -0.56 24.54 -2.51
C GLY A 375 -1.63 24.69 -3.61
N PRO A 376 -1.28 25.38 -4.70
CA PRO A 376 -2.25 25.82 -5.71
C PRO A 376 -2.94 24.66 -6.43
N ARG A 377 -2.27 23.55 -6.69
CA ARG A 377 -2.87 22.38 -7.36
C ARG A 377 -3.93 21.72 -6.47
N ILE A 378 -3.67 21.59 -5.17
CA ILE A 378 -4.63 21.05 -4.20
C ILE A 378 -5.81 21.99 -4.06
N THR A 379 -5.57 23.28 -3.88
CA THR A 379 -6.62 24.32 -3.74
C THR A 379 -7.52 24.38 -4.99
N THR A 380 -6.93 24.33 -6.18
CA THR A 380 -7.69 24.30 -7.43
C THR A 380 -8.59 23.07 -7.52
N TRP A 381 -8.07 21.90 -7.15
CA TRP A 381 -8.85 20.66 -7.16
C TRP A 381 -10.01 20.70 -6.16
N ILE A 382 -9.75 21.18 -4.92
CA ILE A 382 -10.78 21.38 -3.90
C ILE A 382 -11.92 22.22 -4.45
N ASN A 383 -11.60 23.37 -5.06
CA ASN A 383 -12.59 24.32 -5.59
C ASN A 383 -13.41 23.70 -6.75
N GLN A 384 -12.75 23.02 -7.70
CA GLN A 384 -13.43 22.43 -8.86
C GLN A 384 -14.28 21.20 -8.49
N ARG A 385 -13.87 20.47 -7.45
CA ARG A 385 -14.58 19.28 -6.99
C ARG A 385 -15.51 19.54 -5.82
N ASN A 386 -15.57 20.78 -5.30
CA ASN A 386 -16.34 21.17 -4.11
C ASN A 386 -16.01 20.28 -2.90
N LEU A 387 -14.71 19.99 -2.69
CA LEU A 387 -14.29 19.19 -1.58
C LEU A 387 -14.28 19.98 -0.27
N LYS A 388 -14.55 19.28 0.83
CA LYS A 388 -14.39 19.83 2.17
C LYS A 388 -12.95 19.67 2.62
N TYR A 389 -12.42 20.74 3.20
CA TYR A 389 -11.10 20.74 3.78
C TYR A 389 -11.18 20.51 5.29
N PRO A 390 -10.28 19.70 5.89
CA PRO A 390 -10.27 19.50 7.33
C PRO A 390 -10.12 20.85 8.06
N GLY A 391 -11.14 21.24 8.80
CA GLY A 391 -11.19 22.53 9.52
C GLY A 391 -11.99 23.63 8.88
N ASP A 392 -12.63 23.39 7.76
CA ASP A 392 -13.65 24.30 7.21
C ASP A 392 -14.93 24.18 8.00
N LYS A 393 -15.15 25.10 8.97
CA LYS A 393 -16.40 25.20 9.72
C LYS A 393 -17.55 25.86 8.93
N ALA A 394 -17.34 26.11 7.64
CA ALA A 394 -18.21 27.01 6.87
C ALA A 394 -19.50 26.40 6.33
N HIS A 395 -19.86 25.15 6.62
CA HIS A 395 -21.11 24.56 6.14
C HIS A 395 -21.77 23.57 7.12
N GLU A 396 -21.78 23.89 8.41
CA GLU A 396 -22.82 23.38 9.32
C GLU A 396 -23.95 24.43 9.39
N GLN A 397 -24.74 24.51 8.37
CA GLN A 397 -26.08 25.09 8.36
C GLN A 397 -27.06 24.13 7.67
#